data_5bf0be93c56ffd1c035714bd9932dd13
#
_entry.id   5bf0be93c56ffd1c035714bd9932dd13
#
_cell.length_a   1.000
_cell.length_b   1.000
_cell.length_c   1.000
_cell.angle_alpha   90.00
_cell.angle_beta   90.00
_cell.angle_gamma   90.00
#
_symmetry.space_group_name_H-M   'P 1'
#
loop_
_entity.id
_entity.type
_entity.pdbx_description
1 polymer ?
#
loop_
_entity_poly.entity_id
_entity_poly.type
_entity_poly.pdbx_seq_one_letter_code
_entity_poly.pdbx_strand_id
1 'polypeptide(L)'
;MAGDSFRGWELAVEVPLTTRTLTLAINTRCRTVAIVGPSGAGKSTLLRVLAGVEKRASGSLTMDGGVWLDSVAGTVVPPWDRHVGWVPQEAQLFPHLTVRENLQYAGAPDAEVEQTAELVDAASLLDRRPRRLSGGERQRVALARALLASPCILLLDEPFSALDRPRRVQLATDVRRWSEKNDVPLVLVSHDEQDTEILADEHWHLNDGIFSRTATGPSHDSPAGPG
;
A
#
# COMPACT_ATOMS: atom_id res chain seq x y z
N MET A 1 -2.86 26.89 -9.14
CA MET A 1 -1.77 26.14 -9.80
C MET A 1 -2.37 24.78 -10.13
N ALA A 2 -2.39 24.40 -11.41
CA ALA A 2 -2.84 23.07 -11.81
C ALA A 2 -1.87 22.07 -11.18
N GLY A 3 -2.35 21.24 -10.26
CA GLY A 3 -1.55 20.17 -9.67
C GLY A 3 -1.05 19.26 -10.78
N ASP A 4 0.24 18.98 -10.79
CA ASP A 4 0.86 18.04 -11.73
C ASP A 4 0.16 16.69 -11.51
N SER A 5 -0.59 16.23 -12.52
CA SER A 5 -1.39 15.01 -12.41
C SER A 5 -0.44 13.83 -12.23
N PHE A 6 -0.71 12.95 -11.25
CA PHE A 6 0.04 11.71 -11.03
C PHE A 6 0.30 10.98 -12.34
N ARG A 7 1.56 10.74 -12.66
CA ARG A 7 2.00 10.17 -13.94
C ARG A 7 1.92 8.65 -13.99
N GLY A 8 1.63 8.03 -12.85
CA GLY A 8 1.60 6.59 -12.72
C GLY A 8 2.92 5.99 -12.26
N TRP A 9 2.99 4.69 -12.31
CA TRP A 9 4.22 3.94 -12.04
C TRP A 9 4.38 2.77 -13.01
N GLU A 10 5.61 2.48 -13.33
CA GLU A 10 6.01 1.40 -14.20
C GLU A 10 7.12 0.60 -13.54
N LEU A 11 6.97 -0.72 -13.55
CA LEU A 11 7.93 -1.65 -12.97
C LEU A 11 8.16 -2.80 -13.94
N ALA A 12 9.43 -3.10 -14.21
CA ALA A 12 9.88 -4.26 -14.95
C ALA A 12 11.13 -4.80 -14.24
N VAL A 13 10.94 -5.74 -13.32
CA VAL A 13 12.02 -6.24 -12.47
C VAL A 13 12.07 -7.75 -12.41
N GLU A 14 13.26 -8.28 -12.16
CA GLU A 14 13.51 -9.65 -11.78
C GLU A 14 14.02 -9.70 -10.33
N VAL A 15 13.49 -10.67 -9.57
CA VAL A 15 13.89 -10.93 -8.19
C VAL A 15 14.28 -12.39 -8.06
N PRO A 16 15.57 -12.73 -7.89
CA PRO A 16 15.98 -14.10 -7.65
C PRO A 16 15.50 -14.56 -6.28
N LEU A 17 14.65 -15.57 -6.25
CA LEU A 17 14.20 -16.28 -5.07
C LEU A 17 14.99 -17.59 -4.92
N THR A 18 14.86 -18.27 -3.79
CA THR A 18 15.60 -19.51 -3.51
C THR A 18 15.36 -20.62 -4.55
N THR A 19 14.12 -20.72 -5.06
CA THR A 19 13.68 -21.80 -5.97
C THR A 19 13.41 -21.36 -7.40
N ARG A 20 13.26 -20.04 -7.64
CA ARG A 20 12.93 -19.48 -8.95
C ARG A 20 13.31 -18.00 -9.02
N THR A 21 13.38 -17.45 -10.22
CA THR A 21 13.37 -16.00 -10.43
C THR A 21 11.93 -15.55 -10.62
N LEU A 22 11.52 -14.52 -9.88
CA LEU A 22 10.23 -13.88 -10.01
C LEU A 22 10.38 -12.69 -10.95
N THR A 23 9.69 -12.70 -12.08
CA THR A 23 9.62 -11.57 -13.01
C THR A 23 8.33 -10.80 -12.74
N LEU A 24 8.43 -9.51 -12.50
CA LEU A 24 7.29 -8.64 -12.23
C LEU A 24 7.30 -7.50 -13.25
N ALA A 25 6.22 -7.35 -14.01
CA ALA A 25 6.05 -6.27 -14.96
C ALA A 25 4.64 -5.70 -14.88
N ILE A 26 4.52 -4.41 -14.56
CA ILE A 26 3.26 -3.68 -14.45
C ILE A 26 3.47 -2.23 -14.85
N ASN A 27 2.51 -1.67 -15.58
CA ASN A 27 2.45 -0.26 -15.92
C ASN A 27 1.03 0.24 -15.70
N THR A 28 0.87 1.26 -14.88
CA THR A 28 -0.43 1.84 -14.58
C THR A 28 -0.34 3.34 -14.33
N ARG A 29 -1.42 4.05 -14.68
CA ARG A 29 -1.62 5.46 -14.35
C ARG A 29 -2.65 5.66 -13.25
N CYS A 30 -3.24 4.58 -12.74
CA CYS A 30 -4.17 4.64 -11.64
C CYS A 30 -3.45 4.94 -10.33
N ARG A 31 -4.07 5.80 -9.53
CA ARG A 31 -3.57 6.17 -8.20
C ARG A 31 -3.75 5.05 -7.20
N THR A 32 -4.83 4.31 -7.31
CA THR A 32 -5.21 3.27 -6.35
C THR A 32 -5.33 1.94 -7.06
N VAL A 33 -4.44 1.03 -6.67
CA VAL A 33 -4.26 -0.26 -7.33
C VAL A 33 -4.37 -1.39 -6.32
N ALA A 34 -5.21 -2.37 -6.60
CA ALA A 34 -5.25 -3.62 -5.86
C ALA A 34 -4.52 -4.73 -6.61
N ILE A 35 -3.71 -5.49 -5.87
CA ILE A 35 -3.02 -6.68 -6.34
C ILE A 35 -3.60 -7.89 -5.62
N VAL A 36 -4.27 -8.75 -6.36
CA VAL A 36 -4.83 -10.00 -5.87
C VAL A 36 -4.08 -11.19 -6.44
N GLY A 37 -4.26 -12.37 -5.86
CA GLY A 37 -3.64 -13.60 -6.37
C GLY A 37 -3.33 -14.59 -5.27
N PRO A 38 -2.92 -15.83 -5.60
CA PRO A 38 -2.68 -16.89 -4.64
C PRO A 38 -1.50 -16.57 -3.70
N SER A 39 -1.43 -17.28 -2.58
CA SER A 39 -0.26 -17.23 -1.68
C SER A 39 0.99 -17.66 -2.44
N GLY A 40 2.10 -16.96 -2.21
CA GLY A 40 3.38 -17.24 -2.89
C GLY A 40 3.49 -16.69 -4.32
N ALA A 41 2.45 -16.03 -4.87
CA ALA A 41 2.51 -15.43 -6.22
C ALA A 41 3.55 -14.30 -6.37
N GLY A 42 4.00 -13.70 -5.25
CA GLY A 42 4.98 -12.61 -5.28
C GLY A 42 4.42 -11.25 -4.86
N LYS A 43 3.19 -11.17 -4.36
CA LYS A 43 2.52 -9.92 -3.98
C LYS A 43 3.32 -9.10 -2.95
N SER A 44 3.71 -9.72 -1.83
CA SER A 44 4.54 -9.05 -0.82
C SER A 44 5.95 -8.74 -1.34
N THR A 45 6.48 -9.53 -2.28
CA THR A 45 7.76 -9.23 -2.95
C THR A 45 7.63 -7.97 -3.80
N LEU A 46 6.52 -7.79 -4.53
CA LEU A 46 6.23 -6.55 -5.24
C LEU A 46 6.26 -5.33 -4.30
N LEU A 47 5.53 -5.40 -3.16
CA LEU A 47 5.53 -4.30 -2.19
C LEU A 47 6.93 -4.03 -1.62
N ARG A 48 7.73 -5.07 -1.37
CA ARG A 48 9.13 -4.93 -0.94
C ARG A 48 10.02 -4.27 -1.98
N VAL A 49 9.80 -4.55 -3.28
CA VAL A 49 10.49 -3.86 -4.38
C VAL A 49 10.11 -2.40 -4.43
N LEU A 50 8.80 -2.07 -4.36
CA LEU A 50 8.31 -0.70 -4.32
C LEU A 50 8.84 0.06 -3.11
N ALA A 51 8.90 -0.56 -1.94
CA ALA A 51 9.48 0.02 -0.72
C ALA A 51 11.02 0.14 -0.75
N GLY A 52 11.70 -0.46 -1.73
CA GLY A 52 13.17 -0.43 -1.85
C GLY A 52 13.91 -1.35 -0.88
N VAL A 53 13.21 -2.24 -0.17
CA VAL A 53 13.82 -3.17 0.79
C VAL A 53 14.22 -4.52 0.18
N GLU A 54 13.77 -4.83 -1.04
CA GLU A 54 14.20 -6.02 -1.79
C GLU A 54 15.48 -5.71 -2.58
N LYS A 55 16.62 -5.95 -1.95
CA LYS A 55 17.95 -5.60 -2.52
C LYS A 55 18.39 -6.46 -3.70
N ARG A 56 17.72 -7.61 -3.93
CA ARG A 56 18.04 -8.52 -5.04
C ARG A 56 17.31 -8.16 -6.32
N ALA A 57 16.39 -7.19 -6.27
CA ALA A 57 15.67 -6.75 -7.45
C ALA A 57 16.61 -6.10 -8.46
N SER A 58 16.49 -6.49 -9.72
CA SER A 58 17.15 -5.87 -10.86
C SER A 58 16.16 -5.56 -11.96
N GLY A 59 16.44 -4.55 -12.77
CA GLY A 59 15.54 -4.05 -13.81
C GLY A 59 15.26 -2.56 -13.67
N SER A 60 14.01 -2.15 -13.86
CA SER A 60 13.61 -0.74 -13.81
C SER A 60 12.34 -0.55 -12.97
N LEU A 61 12.28 0.59 -12.27
CA LEU A 61 11.11 1.09 -11.56
C LEU A 61 11.07 2.62 -11.68
N THR A 62 9.98 3.13 -12.23
CA THR A 62 9.66 4.55 -12.21
C THR A 62 8.39 4.78 -11.39
N MET A 63 8.37 5.86 -10.63
CA MET A 63 7.23 6.27 -9.81
C MET A 63 7.01 7.77 -10.02
N ASP A 64 5.84 8.14 -10.49
CA ASP A 64 5.43 9.52 -10.75
C ASP A 64 6.44 10.32 -11.60
N GLY A 65 7.06 9.64 -12.59
CA GLY A 65 8.08 10.18 -13.46
C GLY A 65 9.50 10.18 -12.88
N GLY A 66 9.68 9.83 -11.60
CA GLY A 66 10.99 9.65 -10.96
C GLY A 66 11.53 8.23 -11.13
N VAL A 67 12.81 8.06 -11.46
CA VAL A 67 13.48 6.75 -11.52
C VAL A 67 13.87 6.31 -10.13
N TRP A 68 13.29 5.19 -9.65
CA TRP A 68 13.61 4.61 -8.34
C TRP A 68 14.59 3.45 -8.42
N LEU A 69 14.59 2.74 -9.54
CA LEU A 69 15.53 1.66 -9.85
C LEU A 69 15.82 1.68 -11.36
N ASP A 70 17.08 1.64 -11.72
CA ASP A 70 17.55 1.34 -13.07
C ASP A 70 18.88 0.59 -12.95
N SER A 71 18.86 -0.71 -13.15
CA SER A 71 20.04 -1.56 -13.01
C SER A 71 21.06 -1.35 -14.12
N VAL A 72 20.65 -0.81 -15.28
CA VAL A 72 21.56 -0.51 -16.39
C VAL A 72 22.29 0.80 -16.12
N ALA A 73 21.57 1.82 -15.66
CA ALA A 73 22.18 3.11 -15.29
C ALA A 73 22.83 3.10 -13.90
N GLY A 74 22.64 2.04 -13.10
CA GLY A 74 23.15 1.96 -11.72
C GLY A 74 22.39 2.85 -10.73
N THR A 75 21.17 3.26 -11.07
CA THR A 75 20.34 4.10 -10.19
C THR A 75 19.58 3.23 -9.21
N VAL A 76 19.72 3.51 -7.90
CA VAL A 76 18.94 2.86 -6.84
C VAL A 76 18.58 3.90 -5.78
N VAL A 77 17.31 4.30 -5.73
CA VAL A 77 16.81 5.15 -4.64
C VAL A 77 16.63 4.27 -3.39
N PRO A 78 17.33 4.57 -2.28
CA PRO A 78 17.23 3.77 -1.07
C PRO A 78 15.86 3.93 -0.39
N PRO A 79 15.44 2.99 0.49
CA PRO A 79 14.11 3.01 1.11
C PRO A 79 13.75 4.32 1.83
N TRP A 80 14.70 4.92 2.53
CA TRP A 80 14.48 6.15 3.31
C TRP A 80 14.29 7.40 2.45
N ASP A 81 14.72 7.39 1.18
CA ASP A 81 14.54 8.49 0.23
C ASP A 81 13.29 8.29 -0.65
N ARG A 82 12.62 7.14 -0.55
CA ARG A 82 11.38 6.87 -1.29
C ARG A 82 10.14 7.45 -0.63
N HIS A 83 10.23 7.86 0.62
CA HIS A 83 9.09 8.38 1.40
C HIS A 83 7.83 7.50 1.31
N VAL A 84 7.99 6.19 1.50
CA VAL A 84 6.91 5.21 1.41
C VAL A 84 6.26 4.99 2.77
N GLY A 85 4.94 5.11 2.84
CA GLY A 85 4.15 4.59 3.95
C GLY A 85 3.88 3.11 3.73
N TRP A 86 4.48 2.22 4.54
CA TRP A 86 4.32 0.79 4.37
C TRP A 86 3.71 0.13 5.59
N VAL A 87 2.61 -0.59 5.36
CA VAL A 87 1.95 -1.45 6.33
C VAL A 87 2.17 -2.91 5.90
N PRO A 88 3.16 -3.61 6.46
CA PRO A 88 3.37 -5.02 6.18
C PRO A 88 2.30 -5.88 6.85
N GLN A 89 2.14 -7.12 6.39
CA GLN A 89 1.19 -8.09 6.94
C GLN A 89 1.36 -8.30 8.45
N GLU A 90 2.60 -8.34 8.94
CA GLU A 90 2.91 -8.23 10.36
C GLU A 90 3.18 -6.77 10.70
N ALA A 91 2.42 -6.18 11.60
CA ALA A 91 2.39 -4.74 11.90
C ALA A 91 3.74 -4.08 12.24
N GLN A 92 4.76 -4.86 12.62
CA GLN A 92 6.16 -4.43 12.88
C GLN A 92 6.29 -3.12 13.68
N LEU A 93 5.55 -3.02 14.78
CA LEU A 93 5.67 -1.88 15.70
C LEU A 93 6.95 -1.98 16.53
N PHE A 94 7.51 -0.84 16.91
CA PHE A 94 8.65 -0.78 17.83
C PHE A 94 8.23 -1.25 19.22
N PRO A 95 8.69 -2.43 19.71
CA PRO A 95 8.13 -3.06 20.92
C PRO A 95 8.48 -2.33 22.23
N HIS A 96 9.53 -1.51 22.21
CA HIS A 96 10.01 -0.73 23.33
C HIS A 96 9.33 0.63 23.48
N LEU A 97 8.63 1.09 22.42
CA LEU A 97 7.89 2.35 22.39
C LEU A 97 6.40 2.11 22.72
N THR A 98 5.74 3.12 23.27
CA THR A 98 4.28 3.19 23.37
C THR A 98 3.66 3.37 21.97
N VAL A 99 2.33 3.30 21.87
CA VAL A 99 1.63 3.60 20.62
C VAL A 99 1.89 5.05 20.22
N ARG A 100 1.75 6.02 21.12
CA ARG A 100 2.04 7.43 20.87
C ARG A 100 3.44 7.62 20.30
N GLU A 101 4.46 7.06 20.94
CA GLU A 101 5.85 7.14 20.47
C GLU A 101 6.08 6.45 19.12
N ASN A 102 5.38 5.34 18.83
CA ASN A 102 5.38 4.71 17.51
C ASN A 102 4.80 5.64 16.44
N LEU A 103 3.72 6.36 16.73
CA LEU A 103 3.08 7.28 15.81
C LEU A 103 3.91 8.56 15.60
N GLN A 104 4.57 9.04 16.63
CA GLN A 104 5.47 10.21 16.56
C GLN A 104 6.82 9.91 15.91
N TYR A 105 7.13 8.64 15.62
CA TYR A 105 8.45 8.24 15.14
C TYR A 105 8.89 8.97 13.86
N ALA A 106 7.96 9.33 13.00
CA ALA A 106 8.22 10.13 11.79
C ALA A 106 8.23 11.65 12.03
N GLY A 107 8.15 12.11 13.28
CA GLY A 107 8.16 13.53 13.63
C GLY A 107 6.80 14.22 13.56
N ALA A 108 5.71 13.48 13.49
CA ALA A 108 4.37 14.05 13.46
C ALA A 108 4.04 14.79 14.78
N PRO A 109 3.41 15.99 14.72
CA PRO A 109 2.98 16.73 15.89
C PRO A 109 1.85 16.01 16.65
N ASP A 110 1.73 16.26 17.95
CA ASP A 110 0.74 15.61 18.83
C ASP A 110 -0.70 15.70 18.29
N ALA A 111 -1.09 16.84 17.78
CA ALA A 111 -2.42 17.05 17.23
C ALA A 111 -2.72 16.13 16.03
N GLU A 112 -1.76 15.90 15.16
CA GLU A 112 -1.90 14.98 14.02
C GLU A 112 -1.92 13.52 14.49
N VAL A 113 -1.12 13.19 15.51
CA VAL A 113 -1.11 11.87 16.14
C VAL A 113 -2.49 11.54 16.72
N GLU A 114 -3.10 12.46 17.46
CA GLU A 114 -4.41 12.27 18.06
C GLU A 114 -5.50 12.12 16.98
N GLN A 115 -5.52 13.01 15.99
CA GLN A 115 -6.47 12.94 14.88
C GLN A 115 -6.34 11.63 14.09
N THR A 116 -5.11 11.20 13.80
CA THR A 116 -4.89 9.96 13.05
C THR A 116 -5.20 8.73 13.89
N ALA A 117 -4.93 8.78 15.21
CA ALA A 117 -5.32 7.70 16.12
C ALA A 117 -6.86 7.56 16.23
N GLU A 118 -7.60 8.67 16.19
CA GLU A 118 -9.07 8.64 16.10
C GLU A 118 -9.55 8.02 14.79
N LEU A 119 -8.96 8.42 13.65
CA LEU A 119 -9.31 7.90 12.32
C LEU A 119 -9.19 6.37 12.26
N VAL A 120 -8.17 5.78 12.92
CA VAL A 120 -7.97 4.32 12.93
C VAL A 120 -8.55 3.62 14.15
N ASP A 121 -9.38 4.28 14.98
CA ASP A 121 -9.93 3.76 16.24
C ASP A 121 -8.83 3.24 17.20
N ALA A 122 -7.76 4.01 17.37
CA ALA A 122 -6.63 3.69 18.24
C ALA A 122 -6.36 4.73 19.33
N ALA A 123 -7.19 5.77 19.48
CA ALA A 123 -6.97 6.86 20.44
C ALA A 123 -6.85 6.36 21.88
N SER A 124 -7.67 5.37 22.28
CA SER A 124 -7.61 4.77 23.63
C SER A 124 -6.39 3.88 23.88
N LEU A 125 -5.56 3.67 22.86
CA LEU A 125 -4.39 2.80 22.89
C LEU A 125 -3.07 3.56 23.04
N LEU A 126 -3.08 4.89 22.94
CA LEU A 126 -1.89 5.73 22.82
C LEU A 126 -0.82 5.47 23.90
N ASP A 127 -1.23 5.20 25.14
CA ASP A 127 -0.30 4.95 26.26
C ASP A 127 0.07 3.47 26.42
N ARG A 128 -0.47 2.58 25.57
CA ARG A 128 -0.14 1.16 25.60
C ARG A 128 1.13 0.87 24.83
N ARG A 129 1.77 -0.25 25.18
CA ARG A 129 2.88 -0.83 24.37
C ARG A 129 2.36 -1.93 23.45
N PRO A 130 3.02 -2.17 22.29
CA PRO A 130 2.58 -3.14 21.28
C PRO A 130 2.27 -4.55 21.80
N ARG A 131 3.01 -5.02 22.80
CA ARG A 131 2.80 -6.34 23.43
C ARG A 131 1.44 -6.48 24.15
N ARG A 132 0.78 -5.37 24.47
CA ARG A 132 -0.54 -5.34 25.14
C ARG A 132 -1.68 -5.12 24.14
N LEU A 133 -1.40 -5.17 22.85
CA LEU A 133 -2.36 -4.97 21.78
C LEU A 133 -2.74 -6.31 21.17
N SER A 134 -4.02 -6.44 20.77
CA SER A 134 -4.49 -7.50 19.88
C SER A 134 -3.89 -7.38 18.47
N GLY A 135 -4.04 -8.38 17.62
CA GLY A 135 -3.57 -8.35 16.23
C GLY A 135 -4.16 -7.16 15.46
N GLY A 136 -5.48 -6.98 15.54
CA GLY A 136 -6.17 -5.88 14.86
C GLY A 136 -5.78 -4.50 15.40
N GLU A 137 -5.59 -4.36 16.73
CA GLU A 137 -5.08 -3.10 17.30
C GLU A 137 -3.67 -2.77 16.80
N ARG A 138 -2.77 -3.76 16.73
CA ARG A 138 -1.43 -3.56 16.16
C ARG A 138 -1.50 -3.12 14.70
N GLN A 139 -2.38 -3.72 13.92
CA GLN A 139 -2.52 -3.39 12.50
C GLN A 139 -3.02 -1.96 12.31
N ARG A 140 -4.03 -1.51 13.09
CA ARG A 140 -4.51 -0.13 13.07
C ARG A 140 -3.43 0.89 13.46
N VAL A 141 -2.63 0.58 14.48
CA VAL A 141 -1.50 1.44 14.87
C VAL A 141 -0.42 1.49 13.77
N ALA A 142 -0.12 0.37 13.11
CA ALA A 142 0.83 0.35 11.99
C ALA A 142 0.33 1.19 10.82
N LEU A 143 -0.98 1.13 10.52
CA LEU A 143 -1.61 1.96 9.52
C LEU A 143 -1.50 3.45 9.89
N ALA A 144 -1.88 3.85 11.11
CA ALA A 144 -1.73 5.23 11.57
C ALA A 144 -0.29 5.75 11.43
N ARG A 145 0.70 4.93 11.80
CA ARG A 145 2.12 5.28 11.64
C ARG A 145 2.49 5.51 10.17
N ALA A 146 1.98 4.69 9.27
CA ALA A 146 2.24 4.84 7.83
C ALA A 146 1.60 6.11 7.25
N LEU A 147 0.39 6.47 7.71
CA LEU A 147 -0.30 7.71 7.31
C LEU A 147 0.46 8.96 7.80
N LEU A 148 0.96 8.93 9.04
CA LEU A 148 1.68 10.05 9.67
C LEU A 148 3.09 10.28 9.10
N ALA A 149 3.63 9.32 8.35
CA ALA A 149 4.94 9.47 7.71
C ALA A 149 4.93 10.43 6.50
N SER A 150 3.82 11.10 6.21
CA SER A 150 3.63 11.96 5.03
C SER A 150 4.12 11.29 3.74
N PRO A 151 3.60 10.08 3.43
CA PRO A 151 4.13 9.27 2.35
C PRO A 151 3.80 9.85 0.97
N CYS A 152 4.69 9.64 0.00
CA CYS A 152 4.38 9.88 -1.41
C CYS A 152 3.61 8.73 -2.06
N ILE A 153 3.59 7.56 -1.43
CA ILE A 153 2.79 6.38 -1.80
C ILE A 153 2.52 5.53 -0.56
N LEU A 154 1.32 4.95 -0.46
CA LEU A 154 0.93 4.03 0.61
C LEU A 154 0.91 2.59 0.10
N LEU A 155 1.69 1.72 0.73
CA LEU A 155 1.78 0.29 0.43
C LEU A 155 1.14 -0.52 1.56
N LEU A 156 0.09 -1.27 1.25
CA LEU A 156 -0.72 -2.01 2.21
C LEU A 156 -0.69 -3.51 1.92
N ASP A 157 -0.15 -4.32 2.84
CA ASP A 157 -0.10 -5.78 2.72
C ASP A 157 -1.08 -6.41 3.71
N GLU A 158 -2.25 -6.84 3.25
CA GLU A 158 -3.34 -7.42 4.05
C GLU A 158 -3.72 -6.57 5.29
N PRO A 159 -3.93 -5.25 5.13
CA PRO A 159 -3.96 -4.31 6.25
C PRO A 159 -5.15 -4.50 7.19
N PHE A 160 -6.20 -5.20 6.76
CA PHE A 160 -7.46 -5.34 7.52
C PHE A 160 -7.77 -6.79 7.89
N SER A 161 -6.88 -7.74 7.62
CA SER A 161 -7.12 -9.19 7.81
C SER A 161 -7.46 -9.58 9.25
N ALA A 162 -7.02 -8.82 10.24
CA ALA A 162 -7.26 -9.06 11.66
C ALA A 162 -8.49 -8.31 12.23
N LEU A 163 -9.31 -7.67 11.37
CA LEU A 163 -10.48 -6.89 11.75
C LEU A 163 -11.78 -7.64 11.46
N ASP A 164 -12.79 -7.39 12.29
CA ASP A 164 -14.18 -7.79 11.97
C ASP A 164 -14.72 -6.98 10.78
N ARG A 165 -15.72 -7.55 10.09
CA ARG A 165 -16.23 -7.00 8.83
C ARG A 165 -16.71 -5.53 8.92
N PRO A 166 -17.51 -5.10 9.92
CA PRO A 166 -17.95 -3.71 10.00
C PRO A 166 -16.79 -2.72 10.15
N ARG A 167 -15.81 -3.04 11.02
CA ARG A 167 -14.64 -2.20 11.23
C ARG A 167 -13.73 -2.14 10.01
N ARG A 168 -13.60 -3.26 9.31
CA ARG A 168 -12.84 -3.36 8.06
C ARG A 168 -13.37 -2.39 7.02
N VAL A 169 -14.68 -2.44 6.73
CA VAL A 169 -15.34 -1.57 5.74
C VAL A 169 -15.17 -0.09 6.12
N GLN A 170 -15.41 0.24 7.39
CA GLN A 170 -15.26 1.61 7.86
C GLN A 170 -13.82 2.11 7.68
N LEU A 171 -12.84 1.35 8.13
CA LEU A 171 -11.44 1.75 8.07
C LEU A 171 -10.93 1.82 6.62
N ALA A 172 -11.31 0.87 5.75
CA ALA A 172 -10.99 0.93 4.33
C ALA A 172 -11.54 2.20 3.68
N THR A 173 -12.79 2.56 4.00
CA THR A 173 -13.43 3.80 3.51
C THR A 173 -12.69 5.05 4.01
N ASP A 174 -12.28 5.08 5.27
CA ASP A 174 -11.56 6.21 5.85
C ASP A 174 -10.15 6.36 5.26
N VAL A 175 -9.45 5.23 5.02
CA VAL A 175 -8.16 5.22 4.32
C VAL A 175 -8.30 5.70 2.88
N ARG A 176 -9.35 5.30 2.16
CA ARG A 176 -9.64 5.79 0.80
C ARG A 176 -9.80 7.30 0.78
N ARG A 177 -10.64 7.84 1.67
CA ARG A 177 -10.86 9.29 1.81
C ARG A 177 -9.58 10.03 2.18
N TRP A 178 -8.77 9.45 3.06
CA TRP A 178 -7.49 10.03 3.44
C TRP A 178 -6.54 10.10 2.23
N SER A 179 -6.41 9.02 1.45
CA SER A 179 -5.62 8.95 0.23
C SER A 179 -6.04 10.01 -0.78
N GLU A 180 -7.34 10.14 -1.05
CA GLU A 180 -7.91 11.15 -1.94
C GLU A 180 -7.65 12.59 -1.46
N LYS A 181 -7.90 12.85 -0.17
CA LYS A 181 -7.73 14.19 0.44
C LYS A 181 -6.27 14.66 0.39
N ASN A 182 -5.32 13.74 0.59
CA ASN A 182 -3.90 14.06 0.65
C ASN A 182 -3.18 13.84 -0.69
N ASP A 183 -3.90 13.42 -1.73
CA ASP A 183 -3.37 13.14 -3.06
C ASP A 183 -2.27 12.05 -3.07
N VAL A 184 -2.35 11.08 -2.15
CA VAL A 184 -1.38 10.00 -1.98
C VAL A 184 -1.85 8.74 -2.71
N PRO A 185 -1.11 8.24 -3.72
CA PRO A 185 -1.42 6.98 -4.37
C PRO A 185 -1.29 5.80 -3.41
N LEU A 186 -2.01 4.71 -3.73
CA LEU A 186 -2.12 3.54 -2.87
C LEU A 186 -1.97 2.24 -3.67
N VAL A 187 -1.17 1.31 -3.15
CA VAL A 187 -1.09 -0.07 -3.64
C VAL A 187 -1.51 -1.01 -2.52
N LEU A 188 -2.60 -1.73 -2.75
CA LEU A 188 -3.16 -2.70 -1.82
C LEU A 188 -2.87 -4.12 -2.27
N VAL A 189 -2.39 -4.95 -1.38
CA VAL A 189 -2.44 -6.41 -1.49
C VAL A 189 -3.53 -6.90 -0.56
N SER A 190 -4.56 -7.54 -1.08
CA SER A 190 -5.61 -8.19 -0.30
C SER A 190 -6.14 -9.41 -1.04
N HIS A 191 -6.64 -10.39 -0.28
CA HIS A 191 -7.42 -11.51 -0.79
C HIS A 191 -8.93 -11.30 -0.59
N ASP A 192 -9.34 -10.22 0.06
CA ASP A 192 -10.73 -9.86 0.31
C ASP A 192 -11.21 -8.90 -0.79
N GLU A 193 -12.24 -9.32 -1.54
CA GLU A 193 -12.79 -8.55 -2.65
C GLU A 193 -13.36 -7.21 -2.19
N GLN A 194 -13.95 -7.16 -0.99
CA GLN A 194 -14.56 -5.94 -0.47
C GLN A 194 -13.50 -4.86 -0.17
N ASP A 195 -12.33 -5.24 0.37
CA ASP A 195 -11.23 -4.29 0.58
C ASP A 195 -10.76 -3.71 -0.75
N THR A 196 -10.64 -4.56 -1.78
CA THR A 196 -10.18 -4.14 -3.10
C THR A 196 -11.19 -3.25 -3.80
N GLU A 197 -12.49 -3.55 -3.71
CA GLU A 197 -13.57 -2.71 -4.28
C GLU A 197 -13.63 -1.32 -3.64
N ILE A 198 -13.40 -1.21 -2.32
CA ILE A 198 -13.44 0.07 -1.63
C ILE A 198 -12.20 0.92 -1.93
N LEU A 199 -11.02 0.29 -1.94
CA LEU A 199 -9.74 1.01 -1.93
C LEU A 199 -9.14 1.24 -3.31
N ALA A 200 -9.49 0.45 -4.34
CA ALA A 200 -8.81 0.48 -5.61
C ALA A 200 -9.73 0.77 -6.80
N ASP A 201 -9.23 1.60 -7.71
CA ASP A 201 -9.87 1.88 -9.00
C ASP A 201 -9.41 0.89 -10.08
N GLU A 202 -8.27 0.23 -9.86
CA GLU A 202 -7.71 -0.73 -10.78
C GLU A 202 -7.29 -2.00 -10.07
N HIS A 203 -7.66 -3.16 -10.63
CA HIS A 203 -7.37 -4.46 -10.07
C HIS A 203 -6.45 -5.25 -10.98
N TRP A 204 -5.38 -5.80 -10.40
CA TRP A 204 -4.44 -6.67 -11.08
C TRP A 204 -4.36 -8.02 -10.38
N HIS A 205 -4.46 -9.06 -11.18
CA HIS A 205 -4.27 -10.43 -10.72
C HIS A 205 -2.81 -10.84 -10.97
N LEU A 206 -2.09 -11.19 -9.91
CA LEU A 206 -0.74 -11.70 -9.99
C LEU A 206 -0.75 -13.22 -9.81
N ASN A 207 -0.32 -13.93 -10.84
CA ASN A 207 -0.14 -15.37 -10.79
C ASN A 207 1.21 -15.74 -11.40
N ASP A 208 2.06 -16.43 -10.63
CA ASP A 208 3.42 -16.83 -11.03
C ASP A 208 4.27 -15.73 -11.69
N GLY A 209 4.18 -14.51 -11.18
CA GLY A 209 4.91 -13.37 -11.70
C GLY A 209 4.24 -12.66 -12.88
N ILE A 210 3.16 -13.21 -13.40
CA ILE A 210 2.41 -12.63 -14.53
C ILE A 210 1.26 -11.80 -13.98
N PHE A 211 1.21 -10.52 -14.37
CA PHE A 211 0.10 -9.64 -14.10
C PHE A 211 -0.94 -9.72 -15.21
N SER A 212 -2.20 -9.87 -14.83
CA SER A 212 -3.35 -9.68 -15.72
C SER A 212 -4.28 -8.63 -15.11
N ARG A 213 -4.70 -7.66 -15.90
CA ARG A 213 -5.65 -6.64 -15.46
C ARG A 213 -7.05 -7.24 -15.41
N THR A 214 -7.73 -7.15 -14.29
CA THR A 214 -9.14 -7.47 -14.20
C THR A 214 -9.92 -6.28 -14.72
N ALA A 215 -10.74 -6.47 -15.77
CA ALA A 215 -11.64 -5.42 -16.24
C ALA A 215 -12.71 -5.16 -15.17
N THR A 216 -12.51 -4.13 -14.34
CA THR A 216 -13.55 -3.58 -13.49
C THR A 216 -14.17 -2.38 -14.20
N GLY A 217 -15.32 -2.59 -14.83
CA GLY A 217 -16.17 -1.54 -15.32
C GLY A 217 -17.58 -2.10 -15.47
N PRO A 218 -18.62 -1.42 -14.98
CA PRO A 218 -19.98 -1.75 -15.42
C PRO A 218 -20.01 -1.52 -16.93
N SER A 219 -20.29 -2.58 -17.66
CA SER A 219 -20.64 -2.50 -19.08
C SER A 219 -21.88 -1.62 -19.23
N HIS A 220 -21.70 -0.32 -19.50
CA HIS A 220 -22.72 0.49 -20.14
C HIS A 220 -22.80 0.10 -21.62
N ASP A 221 -23.17 -1.14 -21.89
CA ASP A 221 -23.79 -1.50 -23.15
C ASP A 221 -25.26 -1.05 -23.07
N SER A 222 -25.50 0.17 -23.53
CA SER A 222 -26.84 0.56 -23.96
C SER A 222 -27.18 -0.22 -25.22
N PRO A 223 -28.23 -1.06 -25.22
CA PRO A 223 -28.70 -1.65 -26.46
C PRO A 223 -29.25 -0.51 -27.34
N ALA A 224 -28.61 -0.29 -28.47
CA ALA A 224 -29.19 0.47 -29.58
C ALA A 224 -30.46 -0.24 -29.98
N GLY A 225 -31.60 0.35 -29.69
CA GLY A 225 -32.90 -0.10 -30.18
C GLY A 225 -32.96 0.01 -31.68
N PRO A 226 -33.60 -0.97 -32.39
CA PRO A 226 -33.86 -0.86 -33.81
C PRO A 226 -35.00 0.15 -34.06
N GLY A 227 -34.72 1.12 -34.89
CA GLY A 227 -35.70 1.97 -35.54
C GLY A 227 -35.71 1.63 -37.01
#